data_c8d139e687274ef9734b1f31cb2cb9e7
#
_entry.id   c8d139e687274ef9734b1f31cb2cb9e7
#
_cell.length_a   1.000
_cell.length_b   1.000
_cell.length_c   1.000
_cell.angle_alpha   90.00
_cell.angle_beta   90.00
_cell.angle_gamma   90.00
#
_symmetry.space_group_name_H-M   'P 1'
#
loop_
_entity.id
_entity.type
_entity.pdbx_description
1 polymer ?
#
loop_
_entity_poly.entity_id
_entity_poly.type
_entity_poly.pdbx_seq_one_letter_code
_entity_poly.pdbx_strand_id
1 'polypeptide(L)'
;CISGHFHMTGAGEKYRGHGSLGTAHQKEVVSMSTLPQKAPGSLSQAYQLLALVALSGELPASQLSRLAGGTSYKENVVKSLKRQRLLLSYYKNGLRGYRLTAAAKKLLLEYNPERFSFYLSGACATNHIRSEPEQRLRLHRVSQTLITMRNANANIFRDEKLGVFRPGETAIGSICTPAFYTSREIKE
;
A
#
# COMPACT_ATOMS: atom_id res chain seq x y z
N CYS A 1 -11.41 9.36 69.14
CA CYS A 1 -11.86 10.63 69.72
C CYS A 1 -12.19 11.60 68.63
N ILE A 2 -13.42 12.15 68.75
CA ILE A 2 -14.04 13.39 68.20
C ILE A 2 -14.38 13.35 66.75
N SER A 3 -15.56 12.97 66.37
CA SER A 3 -16.89 13.61 66.33
C SER A 3 -16.89 15.06 65.87
N GLY A 4 -17.51 15.29 64.73
CA GLY A 4 -17.85 16.60 64.20
C GLY A 4 -18.91 16.48 63.09
N HIS A 5 -20.16 16.37 63.48
CA HIS A 5 -21.34 16.57 62.66
C HIS A 5 -21.45 18.06 62.28
N PHE A 6 -21.80 18.40 61.06
CA PHE A 6 -22.64 19.54 60.82
C PHE A 6 -23.56 19.34 59.62
N HIS A 7 -24.76 19.75 59.81
CA HIS A 7 -26.00 19.59 59.07
C HIS A 7 -26.23 20.79 58.15
N MET A 8 -27.13 20.54 57.24
CA MET A 8 -28.19 21.44 56.63
C MET A 8 -27.81 22.21 55.34
N THR A 9 -28.48 21.88 54.32
CA THR A 9 -29.72 22.39 53.66
C THR A 9 -29.44 23.48 52.62
N GLY A 10 -30.04 23.29 51.45
CA GLY A 10 -30.19 24.36 50.48
C GLY A 10 -30.69 23.83 49.12
N ALA A 11 -31.95 23.90 48.96
CA ALA A 11 -32.84 23.77 47.86
C ALA A 11 -32.33 24.26 46.48
N GLY A 12 -32.66 23.47 45.45
CA GLY A 12 -33.41 23.91 44.29
C GLY A 12 -32.68 24.63 43.21
N GLU A 13 -32.51 23.98 42.08
CA GLU A 13 -33.06 24.56 40.85
C GLU A 13 -32.95 23.58 39.67
N LYS A 14 -34.05 23.45 38.96
CA LYS A 14 -34.21 22.71 37.72
C LYS A 14 -33.44 23.39 36.60
N TYR A 15 -32.48 22.69 35.99
CA TYR A 15 -32.10 23.01 34.62
C TYR A 15 -32.37 21.84 33.70
N ARG A 16 -33.28 22.02 32.77
CA ARG A 16 -33.48 21.22 31.57
C ARG A 16 -32.23 21.38 30.71
N GLY A 17 -31.41 20.36 30.60
CA GLY A 17 -30.34 20.27 29.63
C GLY A 17 -30.76 19.38 28.48
N HIS A 18 -30.87 19.97 27.31
CA HIS A 18 -31.14 19.34 26.03
C HIS A 18 -30.15 18.21 25.78
N GLY A 19 -30.66 17.05 25.33
CA GLY A 19 -29.90 15.94 24.83
C GLY A 19 -29.05 16.37 23.63
N SER A 20 -27.73 16.28 23.79
CA SER A 20 -26.80 16.33 22.69
C SER A 20 -26.72 14.92 22.11
N LEU A 21 -27.32 14.75 20.94
CA LEU A 21 -27.16 13.57 20.10
C LEU A 21 -25.67 13.33 19.84
N GLY A 22 -25.26 12.09 20.13
CA GLY A 22 -23.92 11.61 19.84
C GLY A 22 -23.56 11.84 18.37
N THR A 23 -22.49 12.55 18.18
CA THR A 23 -21.81 12.64 16.88
C THR A 23 -21.35 11.25 16.49
N ALA A 24 -22.09 10.65 15.58
CA ALA A 24 -21.65 9.46 14.85
C ALA A 24 -20.29 9.76 14.23
N HIS A 25 -19.28 9.00 14.62
CA HIS A 25 -17.97 8.97 13.98
C HIS A 25 -18.21 8.57 12.51
N GLN A 26 -18.36 9.57 11.64
CA GLN A 26 -18.26 9.36 10.20
C GLN A 26 -16.88 8.77 9.94
N LYS A 27 -16.84 7.48 9.63
CA LYS A 27 -15.67 6.86 9.04
C LYS A 27 -15.44 7.58 7.72
N GLU A 28 -14.44 8.45 7.69
CA GLU A 28 -13.97 9.12 6.50
C GLU A 28 -13.58 8.04 5.48
N VAL A 29 -14.46 7.82 4.52
CA VAL A 29 -14.19 6.94 3.37
C VAL A 29 -13.14 7.67 2.55
N VAL A 30 -11.89 7.22 2.63
CA VAL A 30 -10.80 7.73 1.80
C VAL A 30 -11.16 7.41 0.35
N SER A 31 -11.75 8.39 -0.32
CA SER A 31 -12.12 8.28 -1.72
C SER A 31 -10.84 8.25 -2.59
N MET A 32 -10.87 7.46 -3.67
CA MET A 32 -9.83 7.43 -4.72
C MET A 32 -9.54 8.81 -5.34
N SER A 33 -10.44 9.78 -5.17
CA SER A 33 -10.25 11.16 -5.64
C SER A 33 -9.09 11.90 -4.97
N THR A 34 -8.55 11.38 -3.86
CA THR A 34 -7.36 11.93 -3.20
C THR A 34 -6.03 11.45 -3.80
N LEU A 35 -6.05 10.46 -4.69
CA LEU A 35 -4.88 10.18 -5.54
C LEU A 35 -4.87 11.25 -6.64
N PRO A 36 -3.79 12.04 -6.79
CA PRO A 36 -3.76 13.09 -7.81
C PRO A 36 -4.00 12.47 -9.18
N GLN A 37 -5.17 12.75 -9.75
CA GLN A 37 -5.51 12.41 -11.12
C GLN A 37 -4.66 13.28 -12.04
N LYS A 38 -3.54 12.77 -12.47
CA LYS A 38 -2.74 13.38 -13.54
C LYS A 38 -3.11 12.69 -14.84
N ALA A 39 -3.07 13.46 -15.94
CA ALA A 39 -3.47 13.09 -17.31
C ALA A 39 -3.15 11.65 -17.73
N PRO A 40 -3.92 11.04 -18.64
CA PRO A 40 -3.70 9.68 -19.14
C PRO A 40 -2.29 9.56 -19.69
N GLY A 41 -1.45 8.75 -19.03
CA GLY A 41 -0.04 8.52 -19.39
C GLY A 41 0.96 8.61 -18.24
N SER A 42 0.64 9.30 -17.14
CA SER A 42 1.56 9.43 -15.98
C SER A 42 0.82 9.06 -14.70
N LEU A 43 0.86 7.78 -14.34
CA LEU A 43 0.40 7.32 -13.02
C LEU A 43 1.13 8.08 -11.91
N SER A 44 0.39 8.54 -10.89
CA SER A 44 1.00 9.29 -9.79
C SER A 44 2.10 8.44 -9.12
N GLN A 45 3.17 9.09 -8.64
CA GLN A 45 4.25 8.36 -7.93
C GLN A 45 3.74 7.62 -6.69
N ALA A 46 2.68 8.12 -6.06
CA ALA A 46 2.01 7.44 -4.96
C ALA A 46 1.46 6.08 -5.40
N TYR A 47 0.75 6.02 -6.52
CA TYR A 47 0.27 4.77 -7.10
C TYR A 47 1.42 3.84 -7.48
N GLN A 48 2.45 4.39 -8.14
CA GLN A 48 3.60 3.60 -8.55
C GLN A 48 4.32 2.96 -7.36
N LEU A 49 4.43 3.68 -6.26
CA LEU A 49 5.02 3.16 -5.01
C LEU A 49 4.16 2.05 -4.41
N LEU A 50 2.85 2.27 -4.30
CA LEU A 50 1.92 1.25 -3.81
C LEU A 50 1.93 0.00 -4.69
N ALA A 51 1.94 0.16 -6.02
CA ALA A 51 2.01 -0.95 -6.97
C ALA A 51 3.29 -1.78 -6.82
N LEU A 52 4.46 -1.14 -6.67
CA LEU A 52 5.72 -1.86 -6.43
C LEU A 52 5.70 -2.63 -5.11
N VAL A 53 5.13 -2.04 -4.05
CA VAL A 53 4.98 -2.74 -2.76
C VAL A 53 3.99 -3.90 -2.88
N ALA A 54 2.93 -3.77 -3.72
CA ALA A 54 2.01 -4.87 -3.99
C ALA A 54 2.70 -6.07 -4.65
N LEU A 55 3.54 -5.83 -5.65
CA LEU A 55 4.27 -6.89 -6.36
C LEU A 55 5.31 -7.58 -5.48
N SER A 56 6.08 -6.79 -4.74
CA SER A 56 7.22 -7.29 -3.95
C SER A 56 6.84 -7.76 -2.55
N GLY A 57 5.69 -7.31 -2.03
CA GLY A 57 5.25 -7.53 -0.65
C GLY A 57 5.90 -6.62 0.39
N GLU A 58 7.16 -6.27 0.22
CA GLU A 58 7.89 -5.31 1.05
C GLU A 58 8.94 -4.57 0.22
N LEU A 59 8.89 -3.23 0.25
CA LEU A 59 9.88 -2.37 -0.40
C LEU A 59 10.93 -1.95 0.64
N PRO A 60 12.22 -2.30 0.48
CA PRO A 60 13.27 -1.82 1.38
C PRO A 60 13.35 -0.30 1.38
N ALA A 61 13.51 0.31 2.56
CA ALA A 61 13.65 1.76 2.66
C ALA A 61 14.87 2.29 1.88
N SER A 62 15.94 1.51 1.81
CA SER A 62 17.15 1.82 1.04
C SER A 62 16.93 1.90 -0.48
N GLN A 63 15.92 1.22 -1.00
CA GLN A 63 15.62 1.22 -2.44
C GLN A 63 14.79 2.43 -2.87
N LEU A 64 14.29 3.23 -1.94
CA LEU A 64 13.50 4.42 -2.26
C LEU A 64 14.28 5.42 -3.13
N SER A 65 15.58 5.55 -2.92
CA SER A 65 16.45 6.42 -3.73
C SER A 65 16.53 6.01 -5.20
N ARG A 66 16.37 4.73 -5.51
CA ARG A 66 16.45 4.18 -6.87
C ARG A 66 15.19 4.38 -7.71
N LEU A 67 14.09 4.79 -7.10
CA LEU A 67 12.86 5.14 -7.82
C LEU A 67 13.03 6.49 -8.53
N ALA A 68 12.25 6.72 -9.58
CA ALA A 68 12.25 8.00 -10.29
C ALA A 68 11.84 9.17 -9.37
N GLY A 69 12.36 10.36 -9.66
CA GLY A 69 12.06 11.58 -8.91
C GLY A 69 13.09 11.93 -7.83
N GLY A 70 13.03 13.16 -7.33
CA GLY A 70 13.92 13.66 -6.28
C GLY A 70 13.69 13.00 -4.90
N THR A 71 14.73 12.90 -4.09
CA THR A 71 14.67 12.23 -2.77
C THR A 71 13.61 12.83 -1.86
N SER A 72 13.60 14.16 -1.69
CA SER A 72 12.64 14.86 -0.84
C SER A 72 11.18 14.64 -1.28
N TYR A 73 10.95 14.57 -2.60
CA TYR A 73 9.62 14.31 -3.13
C TYR A 73 9.17 12.88 -2.78
N LYS A 74 10.04 11.88 -2.95
CA LYS A 74 9.74 10.47 -2.60
C LYS A 74 9.46 10.31 -1.11
N GLU A 75 10.22 10.97 -0.26
CA GLU A 75 9.98 10.99 1.18
C GLU A 75 8.63 11.60 1.54
N ASN A 76 8.25 12.70 0.86
CA ASN A 76 6.95 13.33 1.06
C ASN A 76 5.80 12.42 0.60
N VAL A 77 5.97 11.70 -0.52
CA VAL A 77 5.01 10.68 -0.96
C VAL A 77 4.85 9.58 0.09
N VAL A 78 5.94 9.04 0.64
CA VAL A 78 5.89 8.04 1.71
C VAL A 78 5.22 8.61 2.96
N LYS A 79 5.55 9.85 3.38
CA LYS A 79 4.92 10.50 4.53
C LYS A 79 3.41 10.66 4.32
N SER A 80 2.99 11.08 3.11
CA SER A 80 1.58 11.23 2.75
C SER A 80 0.84 9.90 2.81
N LEU A 81 1.37 8.84 2.16
CA LEU A 81 0.77 7.51 2.17
C LEU A 81 0.66 6.90 3.57
N LYS A 82 1.64 7.18 4.44
CA LYS A 82 1.57 6.77 5.85
C LYS A 82 0.48 7.52 6.62
N ARG A 83 0.34 8.83 6.38
CA ARG A 83 -0.73 9.65 6.98
C ARG A 83 -2.11 9.16 6.54
N GLN A 84 -2.26 8.77 5.28
CA GLN A 84 -3.47 8.19 4.72
C GLN A 84 -3.69 6.73 5.15
N ARG A 85 -2.82 6.15 5.98
CA ARG A 85 -2.87 4.75 6.43
C ARG A 85 -2.86 3.73 5.28
N LEU A 86 -2.27 4.07 4.15
CA LEU A 86 -2.11 3.17 3.00
C LEU A 86 -0.78 2.41 3.05
N LEU A 87 0.23 3.00 3.69
CA LEU A 87 1.57 2.43 3.81
C LEU A 87 1.99 2.40 5.28
N LEU A 88 2.65 1.33 5.69
CA LEU A 88 3.27 1.23 7.01
C LEU A 88 4.77 0.95 6.89
N SER A 89 5.54 1.50 7.83
CA SER A 89 6.95 1.15 7.99
C SER A 89 7.05 -0.07 8.89
N TYR A 90 7.81 -1.06 8.45
CA TYR A 90 8.09 -2.26 9.22
C TYR A 90 9.59 -2.35 9.50
N TYR A 91 9.95 -2.41 10.77
CA TYR A 91 11.33 -2.55 11.22
C TYR A 91 11.46 -3.75 12.15
N LYS A 92 12.29 -4.72 11.78
CA LYS A 92 12.60 -5.88 12.59
C LYS A 92 13.95 -6.47 12.13
N ASN A 93 14.78 -6.91 13.07
CA ASN A 93 16.08 -7.55 12.81
C ASN A 93 17.00 -6.74 11.88
N GLY A 94 17.11 -5.42 12.10
CA GLY A 94 17.92 -4.54 11.25
C GLY A 94 17.32 -4.19 9.88
N LEU A 95 16.25 -4.87 9.46
CA LEU A 95 15.61 -4.65 8.18
C LEU A 95 14.49 -3.62 8.30
N ARG A 96 14.58 -2.55 7.50
CA ARG A 96 13.54 -1.52 7.38
C ARG A 96 12.92 -1.56 5.99
N GLY A 97 11.60 -1.69 5.95
CA GLY A 97 10.85 -1.71 4.70
C GLY A 97 9.47 -1.09 4.83
N TYR A 98 8.81 -0.94 3.69
CA TYR A 98 7.43 -0.45 3.58
C TYR A 98 6.51 -1.57 3.13
N ARG A 99 5.36 -1.70 3.79
CA ARG A 99 4.32 -2.70 3.49
C ARG A 99 2.97 -2.03 3.28
N LEU A 100 2.12 -2.64 2.48
CA LEU A 100 0.74 -2.20 2.31
C LEU A 100 -0.10 -2.51 3.56
N THR A 101 -1.01 -1.59 3.88
CA THR A 101 -2.10 -1.85 4.83
C THR A 101 -3.22 -2.64 4.14
N ALA A 102 -4.17 -3.16 4.94
CA ALA A 102 -5.37 -3.79 4.39
C ALA A 102 -6.20 -2.81 3.52
N ALA A 103 -6.27 -1.54 3.94
CA ALA A 103 -6.96 -0.50 3.18
C ALA A 103 -6.30 -0.26 1.81
N ALA A 104 -4.97 -0.21 1.74
CA ALA A 104 -4.26 -0.05 0.48
C ALA A 104 -4.44 -1.25 -0.45
N LYS A 105 -4.45 -2.48 0.08
CA LYS A 105 -4.71 -3.69 -0.70
C LYS A 105 -6.10 -3.66 -1.32
N LYS A 106 -7.12 -3.32 -0.53
CA LYS A 106 -8.50 -3.19 -0.99
C LYS A 106 -8.59 -2.14 -2.10
N LEU A 107 -8.00 -0.96 -1.88
CA LEU A 107 -7.97 0.14 -2.83
C LEU A 107 -7.35 -0.28 -4.18
N LEU A 108 -6.22 -0.98 -4.17
CA LEU A 108 -5.55 -1.43 -5.38
C LEU A 108 -6.36 -2.49 -6.12
N LEU A 109 -7.00 -3.41 -5.40
CA LEU A 109 -7.87 -4.45 -5.98
C LEU A 109 -9.14 -3.85 -6.60
N GLU A 110 -9.72 -2.82 -6.00
CA GLU A 110 -10.87 -2.09 -6.55
C GLU A 110 -10.49 -1.27 -7.78
N TYR A 111 -9.29 -0.68 -7.79
CA TYR A 111 -8.81 0.15 -8.90
C TYR A 111 -8.42 -0.66 -10.14
N ASN A 112 -7.66 -1.74 -9.97
CA ASN A 112 -7.25 -2.61 -11.07
C ASN A 112 -7.13 -4.06 -10.58
N PRO A 113 -8.24 -4.82 -10.56
CA PRO A 113 -8.25 -6.22 -10.11
C PRO A 113 -7.40 -7.13 -11.00
N GLU A 114 -7.34 -6.90 -12.30
CA GLU A 114 -6.55 -7.69 -13.25
C GLU A 114 -5.05 -7.62 -12.90
N ARG A 115 -4.56 -6.44 -12.58
CA ARG A 115 -3.16 -6.21 -12.20
C ARG A 115 -2.80 -6.80 -10.85
N PHE A 116 -3.68 -6.68 -9.85
CA PHE A 116 -3.29 -6.90 -8.45
C PHE A 116 -3.82 -8.18 -7.82
N SER A 117 -4.86 -8.83 -8.37
CA SER A 117 -5.44 -10.03 -7.75
C SER A 117 -4.41 -11.14 -7.54
N PHE A 118 -3.52 -11.35 -8.50
CA PHE A 118 -2.46 -12.36 -8.40
C PHE A 118 -1.50 -12.11 -7.22
N TYR A 119 -1.13 -10.85 -6.98
CA TYR A 119 -0.14 -10.49 -5.96
C TYR A 119 -0.74 -10.31 -4.57
N LEU A 120 -1.99 -9.88 -4.48
CA LEU A 120 -2.64 -9.51 -3.22
C LEU A 120 -3.61 -10.57 -2.70
N SER A 121 -3.73 -11.73 -3.35
CA SER A 121 -4.59 -12.83 -2.93
C SER A 121 -3.82 -14.15 -2.73
N GLY A 122 -4.46 -15.11 -2.10
CA GLY A 122 -3.98 -16.48 -1.94
C GLY A 122 -2.61 -16.59 -1.27
N ALA A 123 -1.81 -17.54 -1.73
CA ALA A 123 -0.50 -17.83 -1.17
C ALA A 123 0.52 -16.68 -1.38
N CYS A 124 0.32 -15.80 -2.38
CA CYS A 124 1.17 -14.63 -2.59
C CYS A 124 1.01 -13.64 -1.45
N ALA A 125 -0.23 -13.27 -1.12
CA ALA A 125 -0.53 -12.38 0.00
C ALA A 125 -0.01 -12.95 1.33
N THR A 126 -0.14 -14.26 1.55
CA THR A 126 0.38 -14.95 2.74
C THR A 126 1.90 -14.85 2.84
N ASN A 127 2.63 -15.05 1.73
CA ASN A 127 4.08 -14.91 1.71
C ASN A 127 4.53 -13.47 2.01
N HIS A 128 3.77 -12.48 1.56
CA HIS A 128 4.09 -11.08 1.76
C HIS A 128 3.95 -10.62 3.22
N ILE A 129 3.17 -11.27 4.05
CA ILE A 129 3.00 -10.91 5.46
C ILE A 129 3.98 -11.63 6.40
N ARG A 130 4.73 -12.63 5.92
CA ARG A 130 5.73 -13.31 6.74
C ARG A 130 6.81 -12.34 7.20
N SER A 131 7.25 -12.52 8.44
CA SER A 131 8.16 -11.58 9.12
C SER A 131 9.50 -12.20 9.50
N GLU A 132 9.75 -13.46 9.11
CA GLU A 132 11.03 -14.12 9.30
C GLU A 132 12.12 -13.39 8.48
N PRO A 133 13.33 -13.23 9.03
CA PRO A 133 14.39 -12.45 8.39
C PRO A 133 14.73 -12.94 6.99
N GLU A 134 14.84 -14.25 6.79
CA GLU A 134 15.13 -14.84 5.49
C GLU A 134 14.06 -14.55 4.45
N GLN A 135 12.79 -14.68 4.83
CA GLN A 135 11.67 -14.37 3.95
C GLN A 135 11.66 -12.88 3.59
N ARG A 136 11.93 -12.01 4.55
CA ARG A 136 12.02 -10.56 4.28
C ARG A 136 13.17 -10.24 3.35
N LEU A 137 14.34 -10.86 3.51
CA LEU A 137 15.47 -10.69 2.60
C LEU A 137 15.11 -11.14 1.17
N ARG A 138 14.32 -12.21 1.02
CA ARG A 138 13.81 -12.62 -0.31
C ARG A 138 12.90 -11.55 -0.90
N LEU A 139 11.96 -11.00 -0.13
CA LEU A 139 11.08 -9.91 -0.60
C LEU A 139 11.90 -8.67 -0.99
N HIS A 140 12.93 -8.33 -0.21
CA HIS A 140 13.83 -7.22 -0.51
C HIS A 140 14.59 -7.44 -1.82
N ARG A 141 15.09 -8.65 -2.09
CA ARG A 141 15.75 -9.00 -3.37
C ARG A 141 14.76 -8.92 -4.54
N VAL A 142 13.56 -9.45 -4.39
CA VAL A 142 12.49 -9.33 -5.39
C VAL A 142 12.19 -7.86 -5.69
N SER A 143 12.03 -7.04 -4.67
CA SER A 143 11.82 -5.60 -4.83
C SER A 143 12.96 -4.92 -5.58
N GLN A 144 14.21 -5.24 -5.25
CA GLN A 144 15.39 -4.71 -5.93
C GLN A 144 15.41 -5.09 -7.41
N THR A 145 15.12 -6.35 -7.74
CA THR A 145 15.05 -6.83 -9.11
C THR A 145 13.95 -6.12 -9.89
N LEU A 146 12.74 -6.00 -9.32
CA LEU A 146 11.62 -5.31 -9.96
C LEU A 146 11.94 -3.84 -10.27
N ILE A 147 12.60 -3.13 -9.34
CA ILE A 147 13.04 -1.74 -9.57
C ILE A 147 14.07 -1.68 -10.70
N THR A 148 15.04 -2.60 -10.71
CA THR A 148 16.07 -2.66 -11.77
C THR A 148 15.45 -2.92 -13.14
N MET A 149 14.54 -3.89 -13.24
CA MET A 149 13.85 -4.22 -14.49
C MET A 149 12.98 -3.06 -14.98
N ARG A 150 12.26 -2.42 -14.06
CA ARG A 150 11.47 -1.24 -14.40
C ARG A 150 12.32 -0.06 -14.89
N ASN A 151 13.47 0.20 -14.25
CA ASN A 151 14.38 1.25 -14.69
C ASN A 151 15.02 0.94 -16.06
N ALA A 152 15.04 -0.34 -16.44
CA ALA A 152 15.43 -0.81 -17.78
C ALA A 152 14.24 -0.83 -18.78
N ASN A 153 13.12 -0.19 -18.43
CA ASN A 153 11.87 -0.17 -19.21
C ASN A 153 11.27 -1.55 -19.50
N ALA A 154 11.53 -2.56 -18.66
CA ALA A 154 10.86 -3.84 -18.77
C ALA A 154 9.48 -3.82 -18.13
N ASN A 155 8.51 -4.45 -18.76
CA ASN A 155 7.17 -4.66 -18.22
C ASN A 155 7.26 -5.61 -17.01
N ILE A 156 6.86 -5.14 -15.83
CA ILE A 156 6.92 -5.90 -14.59
C ILE A 156 5.53 -6.33 -14.10
N PHE A 157 4.47 -5.66 -14.53
CA PHE A 157 3.10 -5.97 -14.15
C PHE A 157 2.51 -7.05 -15.05
N ARG A 158 1.71 -7.94 -14.47
CA ARG A 158 1.14 -9.10 -15.18
C ARG A 158 0.25 -8.71 -16.35
N ASP A 159 -0.55 -7.69 -16.19
CA ASP A 159 -1.46 -7.13 -17.22
C ASP A 159 -0.73 -6.46 -18.40
N GLU A 160 0.53 -6.08 -18.22
CA GLU A 160 1.37 -5.48 -19.28
C GLU A 160 2.21 -6.52 -20.05
N LYS A 161 2.21 -7.80 -19.60
CA LYS A 161 3.00 -8.86 -20.21
C LYS A 161 2.18 -9.60 -21.22
N LEU A 162 2.76 -9.82 -22.41
CA LEU A 162 2.20 -10.75 -23.38
C LEU A 162 2.14 -12.13 -22.74
N GLY A 163 0.99 -12.79 -22.85
CA GLY A 163 0.83 -14.15 -22.33
C GLY A 163 1.78 -15.09 -23.07
N VAL A 164 2.85 -15.53 -22.39
CA VAL A 164 3.82 -16.51 -22.94
C VAL A 164 3.13 -17.79 -23.37
N PHE A 165 1.91 -18.01 -22.89
CA PHE A 165 1.14 -19.24 -23.07
C PHE A 165 -0.23 -19.08 -23.75
N ARG A 166 -0.48 -17.96 -24.44
CA ARG A 166 -1.67 -17.85 -25.30
C ARG A 166 -1.28 -18.24 -26.73
N PRO A 167 -1.51 -19.48 -27.16
CA PRO A 167 -1.29 -19.86 -28.54
C PRO A 167 -2.29 -19.09 -29.40
N GLY A 168 -1.80 -18.26 -30.31
CA GLY A 168 -2.62 -17.54 -31.30
C GLY A 168 -2.50 -16.02 -31.32
N GLU A 169 -1.97 -15.36 -30.29
CA GLU A 169 -1.67 -13.95 -30.33
C GLU A 169 -0.26 -13.72 -30.92
N THR A 170 -0.14 -13.77 -32.22
CA THR A 170 1.06 -13.27 -32.90
C THR A 170 1.10 -11.74 -32.75
N ALA A 171 2.12 -11.26 -32.06
CA ALA A 171 2.43 -9.83 -31.96
C ALA A 171 2.85 -9.33 -33.39
N ILE A 172 1.86 -9.00 -34.20
CA ILE A 172 2.10 -8.40 -35.52
C ILE A 172 2.55 -6.96 -35.26
N GLY A 173 3.85 -6.72 -35.43
CA GLY A 173 4.39 -5.37 -35.61
C GLY A 173 4.56 -4.49 -34.39
N SER A 174 4.41 -5.01 -33.18
CA SER A 174 4.68 -4.24 -31.92
C SER A 174 6.17 -4.32 -31.57
N ILE A 175 6.79 -3.18 -31.30
CA ILE A 175 8.11 -3.12 -30.67
C ILE A 175 8.06 -3.97 -29.43
N CYS A 176 8.80 -5.09 -29.39
CA CYS A 176 8.82 -6.00 -28.26
C CYS A 176 9.40 -5.29 -27.04
N THR A 177 8.54 -4.76 -26.16
CA THR A 177 8.98 -4.26 -24.87
C THR A 177 9.43 -5.46 -24.04
N PRO A 178 10.66 -5.47 -23.47
CA PRO A 178 11.12 -6.57 -22.65
C PRO A 178 10.17 -6.76 -21.44
N ALA A 179 9.88 -8.00 -21.10
CA ALA A 179 9.04 -8.34 -19.96
C ALA A 179 9.82 -9.20 -18.95
N PHE A 180 9.66 -8.89 -17.67
CA PHE A 180 10.26 -9.67 -16.59
C PHE A 180 9.19 -10.52 -15.91
N TYR A 181 9.38 -11.84 -15.97
CA TYR A 181 8.52 -12.83 -15.30
C TYR A 181 9.17 -13.32 -14.01
N THR A 182 8.45 -13.31 -12.93
CA THR A 182 8.89 -13.96 -11.70
C THR A 182 8.74 -15.49 -11.83
N SER A 183 9.57 -16.25 -11.11
CA SER A 183 9.47 -17.73 -11.10
C SER A 183 8.07 -18.25 -10.74
N ARG A 184 7.27 -17.44 -10.07
CA ARG A 184 5.91 -17.80 -9.69
C ARG A 184 4.94 -17.62 -10.85
N GLU A 185 5.07 -16.54 -11.61
CA GLU A 185 4.25 -16.30 -12.81
C GLU A 185 4.48 -17.36 -13.90
N ILE A 186 5.67 -17.99 -13.91
CA ILE A 186 6.02 -19.04 -14.87
C ILE A 186 5.45 -20.42 -14.43
N LYS A 187 5.18 -20.60 -13.13
CA LYS A 187 4.70 -21.88 -12.59
C LYS A 187 3.17 -22.05 -12.59
N GLU A 188 2.44 -21.01 -12.94
CA GLU A 188 0.99 -21.02 -13.15
C GLU A 188 0.67 -21.35 -14.62
#